data_9b3715cd908391d383236cbf58d7b864
#
_entry.id   9b3715cd908391d383236cbf58d7b864
#
_cell.length_a   1.000
_cell.length_b   1.000
_cell.length_c   1.000
_cell.angle_alpha   90.00
_cell.angle_beta   90.00
_cell.angle_gamma   90.00
#
_symmetry.space_group_name_H-M   'P 1'
#
loop_
_entity.id
_entity.type
_entity.pdbx_description
1 polymer ?
#
loop_
_entity_poly.entity_id
_entity_poly.type
_entity_poly.pdbx_seq_one_letter_code
_entity_poly.pdbx_strand_id
1 'polypeptide(L)'
;LKCGPEHVQLHCQVNEALDPGRCLVAEMESTGRLAACCFYHPRERHVSLGIMAAHPNYFGTGAAKAILGEVIAFAEQEEKPLRLVSSAMNLDSFSLYNRAGFVPYAMFQDMLIDVPAEGLDLAEVEGVIVRTGRIEDAPAMAALEREISGVERESDFRHFLENREGIWHVSVTEDPSGGLNGFLCSVTHPGCSLIGPGVSRNDRQAVGLLRVVLNHEPGRTRVWLAPCDKTELVQTCYSWGARNCELHTAQVLGKKYEVSGVIMPTFMPETW
;
A
#
# COMPACT_ATOMS: atom_id res chain seq x y z
N LEU A 1 -9.25 13.50 -4.90
CA LEU A 1 -10.18 12.43 -5.29
C LEU A 1 -11.44 12.57 -4.45
N LYS A 2 -12.64 12.69 -5.09
CA LYS A 2 -13.90 12.59 -4.35
C LYS A 2 -14.15 11.11 -4.09
N CYS A 3 -13.90 10.65 -2.88
CA CYS A 3 -14.24 9.29 -2.46
C CYS A 3 -15.75 9.19 -2.23
N GLY A 4 -16.43 8.35 -2.99
CA GLY A 4 -17.84 8.00 -2.78
C GLY A 4 -18.03 6.96 -1.67
N PRO A 5 -19.27 6.66 -1.28
CA PRO A 5 -19.57 5.62 -0.27
C PRO A 5 -18.98 4.25 -0.65
N GLU A 6 -18.94 3.91 -1.94
CA GLU A 6 -18.37 2.67 -2.46
C GLU A 6 -16.89 2.51 -2.12
N HIS A 7 -16.14 3.60 -2.10
CA HIS A 7 -14.73 3.60 -1.71
C HIS A 7 -14.57 3.18 -0.25
N VAL A 8 -15.31 3.84 0.67
CA VAL A 8 -15.25 3.53 2.11
C VAL A 8 -15.70 2.09 2.38
N GLN A 9 -16.79 1.65 1.74
CA GLN A 9 -17.30 0.29 1.89
C GLN A 9 -16.28 -0.75 1.46
N LEU A 10 -15.64 -0.56 0.30
CA LEU A 10 -14.61 -1.47 -0.20
C LEU A 10 -13.43 -1.58 0.76
N HIS A 11 -12.93 -0.44 1.27
CA HIS A 11 -11.85 -0.45 2.25
C HIS A 11 -12.21 -1.24 3.52
N CYS A 12 -13.39 -1.02 4.08
CA CYS A 12 -13.84 -1.79 5.24
C CYS A 12 -13.94 -3.29 4.93
N GLN A 13 -14.50 -3.66 3.77
CA GLN A 13 -14.66 -5.06 3.38
C GLN A 13 -13.31 -5.77 3.20
N VAL A 14 -12.37 -5.14 2.50
CA VAL A 14 -11.04 -5.74 2.24
C VAL A 14 -10.24 -5.87 3.53
N ASN A 15 -10.20 -4.82 4.36
CA ASN A 15 -9.43 -4.88 5.61
C ASN A 15 -10.02 -5.89 6.59
N GLU A 16 -11.35 -6.00 6.68
CA GLU A 16 -12.02 -7.00 7.53
C GLU A 16 -11.85 -8.43 6.97
N ALA A 17 -11.82 -8.61 5.65
CA ALA A 17 -11.58 -9.91 5.04
C ALA A 17 -10.16 -10.42 5.27
N LEU A 18 -9.17 -9.52 5.28
CA LEU A 18 -7.77 -9.86 5.56
C LEU A 18 -7.52 -10.18 7.03
N ASP A 19 -8.08 -9.38 7.92
CA ASP A 19 -7.85 -9.49 9.37
C ASP A 19 -9.15 -9.27 10.15
N PRO A 20 -10.01 -10.28 10.26
CA PRO A 20 -11.30 -10.17 10.93
C PRO A 20 -11.17 -9.71 12.38
N GLY A 21 -11.96 -8.70 12.76
CA GLY A 21 -11.98 -8.15 14.11
C GLY A 21 -10.79 -7.25 14.46
N ARG A 22 -10.00 -6.82 13.47
CA ARG A 22 -8.85 -5.93 13.67
C ARG A 22 -9.17 -4.47 13.36
N CYS A 23 -10.41 -4.04 13.63
CA CYS A 23 -10.83 -2.66 13.59
C CYS A 23 -11.11 -2.15 15.01
N LEU A 24 -10.29 -1.23 15.49
CA LEU A 24 -10.55 -0.50 16.74
C LEU A 24 -11.47 0.68 16.45
N VAL A 25 -12.41 0.92 17.35
CA VAL A 25 -13.31 2.08 17.28
C VAL A 25 -13.31 2.81 18.63
N ALA A 26 -13.39 4.14 18.57
CA ALA A 26 -13.62 5.00 19.73
C ALA A 26 -15.03 5.59 19.63
N GLU A 27 -15.81 5.41 20.68
CA GLU A 27 -17.16 5.96 20.80
C GLU A 27 -17.20 7.09 21.83
N MET A 28 -18.03 8.08 21.58
CA MET A 28 -18.34 9.11 22.56
C MET A 28 -19.31 8.56 23.59
N GLU A 29 -18.87 8.44 24.84
CA GLU A 29 -19.65 7.86 25.94
C GLU A 29 -21.03 8.51 26.12
N SER A 30 -21.11 9.84 25.94
CA SER A 30 -22.35 10.62 26.10
C SER A 30 -23.37 10.40 24.99
N THR A 31 -22.99 9.91 23.79
CA THR A 31 -23.87 9.86 22.61
C THR A 31 -23.86 8.52 21.89
N GLY A 32 -22.91 7.63 22.19
CA GLY A 32 -22.68 6.39 21.43
C GLY A 32 -22.22 6.60 19.97
N ARG A 33 -21.81 7.83 19.61
CA ARG A 33 -21.36 8.12 18.24
C ARG A 33 -19.90 7.77 18.06
N LEU A 34 -19.56 7.20 16.91
CA LEU A 34 -18.20 6.92 16.53
C LEU A 34 -17.40 8.21 16.37
N ALA A 35 -16.31 8.32 17.12
CA ALA A 35 -15.39 9.46 17.09
C ALA A 35 -14.16 9.17 16.21
N ALA A 36 -13.67 7.94 16.21
CA ALA A 36 -12.54 7.51 15.39
C ALA A 36 -12.57 5.99 15.18
N CYS A 37 -11.86 5.52 14.16
CA CYS A 37 -11.61 4.10 13.93
C CYS A 37 -10.22 3.91 13.34
N CYS A 38 -9.67 2.69 13.47
CA CYS A 38 -8.41 2.30 12.88
C CYS A 38 -8.41 0.80 12.60
N PHE A 39 -8.11 0.41 11.36
CA PHE A 39 -7.71 -0.96 11.05
C PHE A 39 -6.22 -1.13 11.35
N TYR A 40 -5.83 -2.31 11.81
CA TYR A 40 -4.42 -2.67 12.00
C TYR A 40 -4.20 -4.14 11.63
N HIS A 41 -3.01 -4.43 11.13
CA HIS A 41 -2.73 -5.70 10.47
C HIS A 41 -1.46 -6.33 11.06
N PRO A 42 -1.60 -7.32 11.96
CA PRO A 42 -0.46 -8.14 12.40
C PRO A 42 0.07 -8.97 11.23
N ARG A 43 1.37 -8.89 11.01
CA ARG A 43 2.08 -9.70 10.03
C ARG A 43 3.22 -10.44 10.71
N GLU A 44 3.93 -11.28 9.97
CA GLU A 44 4.97 -12.13 10.52
C GLU A 44 6.07 -11.32 11.21
N ARG A 45 6.45 -10.18 10.67
CA ARG A 45 7.61 -9.40 11.12
C ARG A 45 7.30 -7.97 11.56
N HIS A 46 6.06 -7.53 11.43
CA HIS A 46 5.63 -6.18 11.79
C HIS A 46 4.14 -6.15 12.11
N VAL A 47 3.69 -5.04 12.66
CA VAL A 47 2.30 -4.65 12.67
C VAL A 47 2.16 -3.46 11.71
N SER A 48 1.17 -3.49 10.83
CA SER A 48 0.81 -2.33 10.01
C SER A 48 -0.32 -1.55 10.67
N LEU A 49 -0.14 -0.26 10.82
CA LEU A 49 -1.24 0.65 11.13
C LEU A 49 -1.92 0.96 9.79
N GLY A 50 -3.09 0.39 9.60
CA GLY A 50 -3.91 0.60 8.42
C GLY A 50 -4.65 1.93 8.45
N ILE A 51 -5.76 2.00 7.72
CA ILE A 51 -6.55 3.23 7.63
C ILE A 51 -7.02 3.66 9.01
N MET A 52 -6.62 4.87 9.42
CA MET A 52 -7.10 5.52 10.62
C MET A 52 -7.87 6.78 10.26
N ALA A 53 -9.11 6.89 10.75
CA ALA A 53 -9.99 8.02 10.52
C ALA A 53 -10.54 8.57 11.83
N ALA A 54 -10.63 9.90 11.93
CA ALA A 54 -11.32 10.59 13.02
C ALA A 54 -12.42 11.46 12.44
N HIS A 55 -13.58 11.47 13.10
CA HIS A 55 -14.70 12.30 12.68
C HIS A 55 -14.38 13.78 12.98
N PRO A 56 -14.59 14.72 12.03
CA PRO A 56 -14.18 16.11 12.18
C PRO A 56 -14.72 16.80 13.43
N ASN A 57 -15.95 16.48 13.85
CA ASN A 57 -16.57 17.06 15.04
C ASN A 57 -15.88 16.64 16.35
N TYR A 58 -14.99 15.65 16.30
CA TYR A 58 -14.27 15.12 17.47
C TYR A 58 -12.76 15.32 17.36
N PHE A 59 -12.31 16.19 16.45
CA PHE A 59 -10.90 16.60 16.41
C PHE A 59 -10.48 17.25 17.73
N GLY A 60 -9.27 16.92 18.18
CA GLY A 60 -8.74 17.44 19.44
C GLY A 60 -9.26 16.76 20.71
N THR A 61 -10.23 15.83 20.64
CA THR A 61 -10.73 15.09 21.81
C THR A 61 -9.77 14.01 22.34
N GLY A 62 -8.74 13.68 21.57
CA GLY A 62 -7.80 12.60 21.90
C GLY A 62 -8.19 11.21 21.38
N ALA A 63 -9.34 11.04 20.71
CA ALA A 63 -9.81 9.75 20.23
C ALA A 63 -8.79 9.02 19.33
N ALA A 64 -8.25 9.70 18.32
CA ALA A 64 -7.21 9.13 17.44
C ALA A 64 -5.93 8.76 18.22
N LYS A 65 -5.53 9.58 19.20
CA LYS A 65 -4.37 9.29 20.05
C LYS A 65 -4.61 8.05 20.92
N ALA A 66 -5.82 7.88 21.45
CA ALA A 66 -6.17 6.71 22.26
C ALA A 66 -6.10 5.43 21.41
N ILE A 67 -6.72 5.42 20.22
CA ILE A 67 -6.64 4.27 19.30
C ILE A 67 -5.18 3.97 18.91
N LEU A 68 -4.40 4.99 18.57
CA LEU A 68 -2.97 4.80 18.26
C LEU A 68 -2.22 4.16 19.43
N GLY A 69 -2.53 4.57 20.67
CA GLY A 69 -1.94 3.99 21.87
C GLY A 69 -2.23 2.49 22.01
N GLU A 70 -3.45 2.06 21.71
CA GLU A 70 -3.82 0.63 21.75
C GLU A 70 -3.08 -0.18 20.67
N VAL A 71 -2.93 0.36 19.45
CA VAL A 71 -2.17 -0.33 18.39
C VAL A 71 -0.67 -0.40 18.73
N ILE A 72 -0.11 0.66 19.35
CA ILE A 72 1.28 0.66 19.83
C ILE A 72 1.46 -0.42 20.91
N ALA A 73 0.58 -0.45 21.92
CA ALA A 73 0.64 -1.46 22.98
C ALA A 73 0.55 -2.89 22.42
N PHE A 74 -0.32 -3.11 21.44
CA PHE A 74 -0.41 -4.39 20.74
C PHE A 74 0.91 -4.75 20.04
N ALA A 75 1.51 -3.82 19.28
CA ALA A 75 2.77 -4.06 18.58
C ALA A 75 3.94 -4.33 19.54
N GLU A 76 3.98 -3.63 20.68
CA GLU A 76 4.95 -3.86 21.75
C GLU A 76 4.79 -5.25 22.40
N GLN A 77 3.54 -5.68 22.65
CA GLN A 77 3.25 -7.02 23.18
C GLN A 77 3.68 -8.12 22.20
N GLU A 78 3.55 -7.89 20.90
CA GLU A 78 4.00 -8.80 19.84
C GLU A 78 5.51 -8.71 19.56
N GLU A 79 6.23 -7.81 20.24
CA GLU A 79 7.66 -7.53 20.02
C GLU A 79 7.98 -7.18 18.55
N LYS A 80 7.05 -6.50 17.86
CA LYS A 80 7.14 -6.15 16.45
C LYS A 80 7.20 -4.64 16.23
N PRO A 81 7.94 -4.16 15.22
CA PRO A 81 7.85 -2.76 14.82
C PRO A 81 6.45 -2.45 14.27
N LEU A 82 5.97 -1.24 14.55
CA LEU A 82 4.73 -0.71 13.97
C LEU A 82 5.07 0.19 12.79
N ARG A 83 4.45 -0.07 11.64
CA ARG A 83 4.71 0.63 10.36
C ARG A 83 3.44 1.28 9.83
N LEU A 84 3.61 2.35 9.07
CA LEU A 84 2.52 3.02 8.36
C LEU A 84 3.05 3.77 7.14
N VAL A 85 2.14 4.07 6.21
CA VAL A 85 2.34 5.06 5.14
C VAL A 85 1.25 6.11 5.28
N SER A 86 1.61 7.39 5.35
CA SER A 86 0.64 8.47 5.53
C SER A 86 0.94 9.67 4.66
N SER A 87 -0.11 10.44 4.35
CA SER A 87 0.03 11.72 3.65
C SER A 87 1.01 12.65 4.37
N ALA A 88 2.01 13.12 3.66
CA ALA A 88 2.92 14.17 4.14
C ALA A 88 2.23 15.55 4.17
N MET A 89 1.08 15.69 3.50
CA MET A 89 0.28 16.93 3.49
C MET A 89 -0.68 17.01 4.69
N ASN A 90 -0.97 15.90 5.35
CA ASN A 90 -1.76 15.87 6.58
C ASN A 90 -0.86 16.09 7.80
N LEU A 91 -0.59 17.37 8.11
CA LEU A 91 0.32 17.76 9.19
C LEU A 91 -0.14 17.28 10.57
N ASP A 92 -1.45 17.16 10.78
CA ASP A 92 -2.00 16.67 12.06
C ASP A 92 -1.67 15.22 12.29
N SER A 93 -1.91 14.34 11.29
CA SER A 93 -1.54 12.93 11.36
C SER A 93 -0.04 12.75 11.47
N PHE A 94 0.73 13.43 10.61
CA PHE A 94 2.19 13.37 10.64
C PHE A 94 2.73 13.75 12.03
N SER A 95 2.21 14.84 12.61
CA SER A 95 2.61 15.29 13.94
C SER A 95 2.18 14.32 15.04
N LEU A 96 1.00 13.67 14.91
CA LEU A 96 0.53 12.67 15.84
C LEU A 96 1.50 11.48 15.90
N TYR A 97 1.88 10.93 14.74
CA TYR A 97 2.81 9.81 14.65
C TYR A 97 4.20 10.16 15.17
N ASN A 98 4.74 11.31 14.76
CA ASN A 98 6.07 11.74 15.25
C ASN A 98 6.09 11.96 16.77
N ARG A 99 5.04 12.52 17.38
CA ARG A 99 4.93 12.64 18.85
C ARG A 99 4.84 11.28 19.54
N ALA A 100 4.33 10.26 18.86
CA ALA A 100 4.31 8.89 19.36
C ALA A 100 5.65 8.14 19.15
N GLY A 101 6.65 8.78 18.53
CA GLY A 101 7.99 8.21 18.33
C GLY A 101 8.22 7.57 16.97
N PHE A 102 7.27 7.67 16.03
CA PHE A 102 7.51 7.20 14.66
C PHE A 102 8.56 8.04 13.94
N VAL A 103 9.38 7.38 13.16
CA VAL A 103 10.46 8.00 12.37
C VAL A 103 10.19 7.82 10.88
N PRO A 104 10.08 8.91 10.09
CA PRO A 104 10.01 8.84 8.64
C PRO A 104 11.28 8.21 8.04
N TYR A 105 11.14 7.37 7.01
CA TYR A 105 12.30 6.72 6.39
C TYR A 105 12.24 6.60 4.86
N ALA A 106 11.08 6.76 4.24
CA ALA A 106 10.92 6.78 2.80
C ALA A 106 9.82 7.78 2.41
N MET A 107 9.95 8.34 1.21
CA MET A 107 8.98 9.27 0.65
C MET A 107 8.53 8.81 -0.73
N PHE A 108 7.25 9.01 -1.02
CA PHE A 108 6.60 8.59 -2.24
C PHE A 108 5.87 9.75 -2.89
N GLN A 109 5.82 9.74 -4.22
CA GLN A 109 4.91 10.54 -5.03
C GLN A 109 3.68 9.71 -5.35
N ASP A 110 2.49 10.25 -5.08
CA ASP A 110 1.26 9.68 -5.60
C ASP A 110 1.16 10.05 -7.08
N MET A 111 1.59 9.14 -7.92
CA MET A 111 1.50 9.32 -9.36
C MET A 111 0.13 8.89 -9.84
N LEU A 112 -0.47 9.67 -10.71
CA LEU A 112 -1.72 9.33 -11.38
C LEU A 112 -1.59 9.50 -12.89
N ILE A 113 -2.29 8.66 -13.64
CA ILE A 113 -2.41 8.74 -15.09
C ILE A 113 -3.81 8.34 -15.53
N ASP A 114 -4.35 9.05 -16.52
CA ASP A 114 -5.58 8.66 -17.19
C ASP A 114 -5.20 7.71 -18.35
N VAL A 115 -5.56 6.43 -18.22
CA VAL A 115 -5.31 5.42 -19.25
C VAL A 115 -6.47 5.45 -20.25
N PRO A 116 -6.24 5.74 -21.53
CA PRO A 116 -7.28 5.71 -22.57
C PRO A 116 -7.91 4.32 -22.71
N ALA A 117 -9.09 4.23 -23.31
CA ALA A 117 -9.78 2.97 -23.55
C ALA A 117 -8.99 1.99 -24.43
N GLU A 118 -8.18 2.53 -25.36
CA GLU A 118 -7.26 1.80 -26.22
C GLU A 118 -5.95 1.40 -25.51
N GLY A 119 -5.75 1.82 -24.28
CA GLY A 119 -4.50 1.64 -23.53
C GLY A 119 -3.46 2.73 -23.83
N LEU A 120 -2.29 2.59 -23.23
CA LEU A 120 -1.11 3.44 -23.44
C LEU A 120 -0.13 2.72 -24.37
N ASP A 121 0.35 3.43 -25.39
CA ASP A 121 1.43 2.93 -26.27
C ASP A 121 2.78 3.13 -25.56
N LEU A 122 3.16 2.16 -24.74
CA LEU A 122 4.37 2.19 -23.91
C LEU A 122 5.38 1.17 -24.44
N ALA A 123 6.60 1.62 -24.69
CA ALA A 123 7.68 0.77 -25.16
C ALA A 123 7.97 -0.38 -24.19
N GLU A 124 8.31 -1.54 -24.73
CA GLU A 124 8.76 -2.68 -23.92
C GLU A 124 10.08 -2.38 -23.22
N VAL A 125 10.22 -2.92 -22.00
CA VAL A 125 11.47 -2.84 -21.26
C VAL A 125 12.31 -4.07 -21.61
N GLU A 126 13.40 -3.85 -22.34
CA GLU A 126 14.28 -4.92 -22.82
C GLU A 126 14.77 -5.79 -21.64
N GLY A 127 14.65 -7.10 -21.78
CA GLY A 127 15.09 -8.07 -20.79
C GLY A 127 14.20 -8.19 -19.55
N VAL A 128 13.01 -7.55 -19.55
CA VAL A 128 12.01 -7.70 -18.49
C VAL A 128 10.79 -8.42 -19.05
N ILE A 129 10.57 -9.66 -18.59
CA ILE A 129 9.40 -10.45 -18.96
C ILE A 129 8.41 -10.42 -17.78
N VAL A 130 7.20 -9.95 -18.06
CA VAL A 130 6.12 -9.87 -17.06
C VAL A 130 5.05 -10.89 -17.40
N ARG A 131 4.59 -11.64 -16.40
CA ARG A 131 3.45 -12.55 -16.50
C ARG A 131 2.44 -12.32 -15.39
N THR A 132 1.26 -12.84 -15.56
CA THR A 132 0.27 -12.90 -14.48
C THR A 132 0.76 -13.82 -13.36
N GLY A 133 0.58 -13.38 -12.11
CA GLY A 133 0.88 -14.16 -10.91
C GLY A 133 -0.06 -15.36 -10.75
N ARG A 134 0.43 -16.41 -10.08
CA ARG A 134 -0.29 -17.64 -9.76
C ARG A 134 -0.25 -17.87 -8.25
N ILE A 135 -1.16 -18.66 -7.72
CA ILE A 135 -1.23 -18.91 -6.27
C ILE A 135 0.09 -19.48 -5.71
N GLU A 136 0.81 -20.24 -6.52
CA GLU A 136 2.10 -20.83 -6.18
C GLU A 136 3.22 -19.76 -6.03
N ASP A 137 3.02 -18.55 -6.54
CA ASP A 137 4.00 -17.47 -6.43
C ASP A 137 3.96 -16.79 -5.03
N ALA A 138 2.90 -16.96 -4.24
CA ALA A 138 2.73 -16.26 -2.96
C ALA A 138 3.93 -16.41 -2.00
N PRO A 139 4.51 -17.60 -1.77
CA PRO A 139 5.68 -17.73 -0.91
C PRO A 139 6.92 -17.01 -1.46
N ALA A 140 7.13 -17.05 -2.79
CA ALA A 140 8.26 -16.38 -3.43
C ALA A 140 8.10 -14.85 -3.41
N MET A 141 6.86 -14.33 -3.54
CA MET A 141 6.55 -12.91 -3.38
C MET A 141 6.85 -12.45 -1.95
N ALA A 142 6.43 -13.20 -0.94
CA ALA A 142 6.70 -12.89 0.47
C ALA A 142 8.20 -12.92 0.78
N ALA A 143 8.93 -13.91 0.25
CA ALA A 143 10.38 -14.01 0.42
C ALA A 143 11.11 -12.83 -0.24
N LEU A 144 10.70 -12.43 -1.45
CA LEU A 144 11.27 -11.28 -2.16
C LEU A 144 10.99 -9.96 -1.42
N GLU A 145 9.76 -9.76 -0.94
CA GLU A 145 9.41 -8.55 -0.18
C GLU A 145 10.18 -8.47 1.12
N ARG A 146 10.33 -9.61 1.83
CA ARG A 146 11.16 -9.70 3.04
C ARG A 146 12.62 -9.33 2.79
N GLU A 147 13.18 -9.80 1.68
CA GLU A 147 14.57 -9.47 1.28
C GLU A 147 14.72 -7.98 0.98
N ILE A 148 13.78 -7.38 0.24
CA ILE A 148 13.87 -6.00 -0.22
C ILE A 148 13.55 -4.98 0.87
N SER A 149 12.53 -5.24 1.71
CA SER A 149 11.96 -4.23 2.61
C SER A 149 11.82 -4.69 4.07
N GLY A 150 12.08 -5.96 4.35
CA GLY A 150 11.84 -6.58 5.65
C GLY A 150 10.37 -6.83 5.98
N VAL A 151 9.44 -6.53 5.08
CA VAL A 151 8.01 -6.87 5.18
C VAL A 151 7.79 -8.32 4.80
N GLU A 152 6.91 -9.02 5.48
CA GLU A 152 6.53 -10.39 5.17
C GLU A 152 5.03 -10.55 5.41
N ARG A 153 4.26 -10.88 4.35
CA ARG A 153 2.79 -10.96 4.35
C ARG A 153 2.26 -11.93 3.30
N GLU A 154 2.69 -13.20 3.39
CA GLU A 154 2.28 -14.23 2.43
C GLU A 154 0.75 -14.40 2.37
N SER A 155 0.05 -14.26 3.51
CA SER A 155 -1.41 -14.34 3.58
C SER A 155 -2.11 -13.33 2.67
N ASP A 156 -1.57 -12.09 2.59
CA ASP A 156 -2.12 -11.05 1.73
C ASP A 156 -1.94 -11.41 0.25
N PHE A 157 -0.76 -11.92 -0.13
CA PHE A 157 -0.52 -12.34 -1.51
C PHE A 157 -1.38 -13.53 -1.92
N ARG A 158 -1.65 -14.47 -1.02
CA ARG A 158 -2.61 -15.54 -1.27
C ARG A 158 -4.00 -14.99 -1.51
N HIS A 159 -4.47 -14.05 -0.69
CA HIS A 159 -5.76 -13.40 -0.87
C HIS A 159 -5.87 -12.71 -2.23
N PHE A 160 -4.84 -11.93 -2.64
CA PHE A 160 -4.85 -11.25 -3.95
C PHE A 160 -4.82 -12.23 -5.13
N LEU A 161 -4.06 -13.32 -5.03
CA LEU A 161 -3.94 -14.32 -6.08
C LEU A 161 -5.17 -15.23 -6.17
N GLU A 162 -5.82 -15.57 -5.05
CA GLU A 162 -7.11 -16.27 -5.04
C GLU A 162 -8.21 -15.42 -5.66
N ASN A 163 -8.13 -14.11 -5.50
CA ASN A 163 -9.02 -13.11 -6.13
C ASN A 163 -10.51 -13.46 -6.05
N ARG A 164 -10.99 -13.87 -4.88
CA ARG A 164 -12.39 -14.31 -4.69
C ARG A 164 -13.40 -13.20 -4.98
N GLU A 165 -13.01 -11.96 -4.74
CA GLU A 165 -13.80 -10.75 -5.00
C GLU A 165 -13.80 -10.35 -6.48
N GLY A 166 -12.88 -10.89 -7.28
CA GLY A 166 -12.74 -10.57 -8.71
C GLY A 166 -12.22 -9.15 -8.99
N ILE A 167 -11.52 -8.53 -8.02
CA ILE A 167 -11.03 -7.15 -8.11
C ILE A 167 -9.51 -7.05 -8.17
N TRP A 168 -8.79 -8.14 -7.92
CA TRP A 168 -7.35 -8.17 -7.82
C TRP A 168 -6.68 -8.60 -9.13
N HIS A 169 -5.57 -7.98 -9.45
CA HIS A 169 -4.64 -8.46 -10.46
C HIS A 169 -3.22 -8.43 -9.91
N VAL A 170 -2.46 -9.48 -10.16
CA VAL A 170 -1.06 -9.60 -9.76
C VAL A 170 -0.21 -9.88 -10.99
N SER A 171 0.79 -9.04 -11.21
CA SER A 171 1.85 -9.26 -12.21
C SER A 171 3.15 -9.59 -11.50
N VAL A 172 3.92 -10.52 -12.07
CA VAL A 172 5.25 -10.90 -11.57
C VAL A 172 6.27 -10.85 -12.69
N THR A 173 7.53 -10.63 -12.33
CA THR A 173 8.66 -10.74 -13.25
C THR A 173 9.72 -11.68 -12.69
N GLU A 174 10.36 -12.43 -13.59
CA GLU A 174 11.31 -13.48 -13.27
C GLU A 174 12.69 -13.17 -13.83
N ASP A 175 13.69 -13.67 -13.17
CA ASP A 175 15.04 -13.73 -13.70
C ASP A 175 15.19 -14.93 -14.67
N PRO A 176 16.29 -15.03 -15.44
CA PRO A 176 16.51 -16.16 -16.36
C PRO A 176 16.58 -17.54 -15.71
N SER A 177 16.74 -17.62 -14.39
CA SER A 177 16.73 -18.88 -13.63
C SER A 177 15.34 -19.28 -13.14
N GLY A 178 14.33 -18.43 -13.35
CA GLY A 178 12.95 -18.63 -12.92
C GLY A 178 12.65 -18.13 -11.51
N GLY A 179 13.60 -17.46 -10.85
CA GLY A 179 13.36 -16.80 -9.56
C GLY A 179 12.60 -15.49 -9.73
N LEU A 180 11.69 -15.17 -8.81
CA LEU A 180 11.00 -13.87 -8.84
C LEU A 180 11.98 -12.74 -8.53
N ASN A 181 11.92 -11.69 -9.33
CA ASN A 181 12.71 -10.47 -9.14
C ASN A 181 11.87 -9.20 -9.04
N GLY A 182 10.53 -9.33 -9.13
CA GLY A 182 9.57 -8.28 -8.87
C GLY A 182 8.13 -8.78 -8.94
N PHE A 183 7.25 -8.06 -8.29
CA PHE A 183 5.79 -8.19 -8.43
C PHE A 183 5.10 -6.85 -8.23
N LEU A 184 3.89 -6.74 -8.77
CA LEU A 184 3.03 -5.58 -8.59
C LEU A 184 1.57 -6.03 -8.60
N CYS A 185 0.87 -5.73 -7.52
CA CYS A 185 -0.57 -5.96 -7.40
C CYS A 185 -1.34 -4.73 -7.87
N SER A 186 -2.61 -4.90 -8.17
CA SER A 186 -3.52 -3.78 -8.45
C SER A 186 -4.96 -4.17 -8.14
N VAL A 187 -5.76 -3.14 -7.86
CA VAL A 187 -7.20 -3.27 -7.63
C VAL A 187 -7.95 -2.60 -8.76
N THR A 188 -9.01 -3.25 -9.21
CA THR A 188 -9.96 -2.71 -10.17
C THR A 188 -11.38 -2.83 -9.64
N HIS A 189 -11.88 -1.71 -9.13
CA HIS A 189 -13.24 -1.60 -8.59
C HIS A 189 -13.74 -0.17 -8.84
N PRO A 190 -15.06 0.08 -9.03
CA PRO A 190 -15.59 1.43 -9.20
C PRO A 190 -15.15 2.42 -8.12
N GLY A 191 -15.00 1.96 -6.88
CA GLY A 191 -14.52 2.75 -5.74
C GLY A 191 -13.00 2.83 -5.60
N CYS A 192 -12.19 2.10 -6.39
CA CYS A 192 -10.74 2.05 -6.22
C CYS A 192 -10.03 1.69 -7.53
N SER A 193 -8.95 2.42 -7.84
CA SER A 193 -8.09 2.18 -8.99
C SER A 193 -6.60 2.20 -8.60
N LEU A 194 -6.29 1.74 -7.39
CA LEU A 194 -4.94 1.75 -6.85
C LEU A 194 -4.09 0.63 -7.45
N ILE A 195 -2.84 0.95 -7.72
CA ILE A 195 -1.79 0.01 -8.08
C ILE A 195 -0.84 -0.10 -6.87
N GLY A 196 -0.53 -1.32 -6.50
CA GLY A 196 0.23 -1.72 -5.32
C GLY A 196 -0.57 -2.77 -4.52
N PRO A 197 0.11 -3.43 -3.57
CA PRO A 197 1.51 -3.30 -3.26
C PRO A 197 2.42 -3.94 -4.31
N GLY A 198 3.68 -3.52 -4.31
CA GLY A 198 4.68 -4.12 -5.18
C GLY A 198 6.10 -3.89 -4.71
N VAL A 199 6.98 -4.80 -5.08
CA VAL A 199 8.42 -4.66 -4.93
C VAL A 199 9.15 -5.16 -6.17
N SER A 200 10.34 -4.64 -6.41
CA SER A 200 11.27 -5.18 -7.41
C SER A 200 12.72 -4.91 -7.02
N ARG A 201 13.65 -5.70 -7.59
CA ARG A 201 15.08 -5.55 -7.31
C ARG A 201 15.65 -4.25 -7.85
N ASN A 202 15.08 -3.69 -8.91
CA ASN A 202 15.54 -2.43 -9.52
C ASN A 202 14.41 -1.70 -10.28
N ASP A 203 14.70 -0.47 -10.70
CA ASP A 203 13.79 0.43 -11.40
C ASP A 203 13.27 -0.16 -12.71
N ARG A 204 14.10 -0.86 -13.50
CA ARG A 204 13.70 -1.43 -14.80
C ARG A 204 12.59 -2.47 -14.64
N GLN A 205 12.67 -3.32 -13.63
CA GLN A 205 11.63 -4.29 -13.31
C GLN A 205 10.34 -3.60 -12.86
N ALA A 206 10.45 -2.56 -12.00
CA ALA A 206 9.30 -1.75 -11.60
C ALA A 206 8.62 -1.09 -12.81
N VAL A 207 9.37 -0.52 -13.72
CA VAL A 207 8.86 0.08 -14.97
C VAL A 207 8.15 -0.96 -15.83
N GLY A 208 8.74 -2.14 -16.02
CA GLY A 208 8.13 -3.23 -16.80
C GLY A 208 6.82 -3.73 -16.19
N LEU A 209 6.78 -3.91 -14.88
CA LEU A 209 5.58 -4.29 -14.13
C LEU A 209 4.49 -3.23 -14.25
N LEU A 210 4.84 -1.97 -14.00
CA LEU A 210 3.89 -0.86 -14.05
C LEU A 210 3.30 -0.67 -15.45
N ARG A 211 4.12 -0.78 -16.51
CA ARG A 211 3.67 -0.75 -17.92
C ARG A 211 2.56 -1.77 -18.18
N VAL A 212 2.74 -3.01 -17.72
CA VAL A 212 1.76 -4.08 -17.93
C VAL A 212 0.50 -3.84 -17.10
N VAL A 213 0.65 -3.47 -15.84
CA VAL A 213 -0.47 -3.25 -14.93
C VAL A 213 -1.32 -2.04 -15.35
N LEU A 214 -0.71 -0.97 -15.87
CA LEU A 214 -1.45 0.18 -16.41
C LEU A 214 -2.36 -0.21 -17.58
N ASN A 215 -1.91 -1.13 -18.42
CA ASN A 215 -2.65 -1.59 -19.59
C ASN A 215 -3.53 -2.83 -19.35
N HIS A 216 -3.51 -3.39 -18.14
CA HIS A 216 -4.34 -4.56 -17.80
C HIS A 216 -5.84 -4.24 -17.89
N GLU A 217 -6.25 -3.07 -17.38
CA GLU A 217 -7.62 -2.56 -17.47
C GLU A 217 -7.62 -1.10 -17.90
N PRO A 218 -7.59 -0.82 -19.20
CA PRO A 218 -7.59 0.54 -19.72
C PRO A 218 -8.95 1.26 -19.52
N GLY A 219 -9.00 2.54 -19.86
CA GLY A 219 -10.20 3.36 -19.71
C GLY A 219 -10.42 3.93 -18.32
N ARG A 220 -9.37 4.01 -17.49
CA ARG A 220 -9.45 4.44 -16.07
C ARG A 220 -8.30 5.35 -15.69
N THR A 221 -8.55 6.19 -14.69
CA THR A 221 -7.46 6.85 -13.95
C THR A 221 -6.84 5.83 -12.99
N ARG A 222 -5.52 5.65 -13.07
CA ARG A 222 -4.75 4.75 -12.19
C ARG A 222 -3.88 5.58 -11.26
N VAL A 223 -3.71 5.12 -10.00
CA VAL A 223 -2.92 5.79 -8.98
C VAL A 223 -1.97 4.79 -8.31
N TRP A 224 -0.73 5.21 -8.08
CA TRP A 224 0.28 4.42 -7.38
C TRP A 224 1.26 5.31 -6.62
N LEU A 225 1.92 4.73 -5.64
CA LEU A 225 2.98 5.39 -4.88
C LEU A 225 4.34 5.03 -5.50
N ALA A 226 4.99 5.99 -6.12
CA ALA A 226 6.34 5.85 -6.66
C ALA A 226 7.37 6.39 -5.65
N PRO A 227 8.39 5.60 -5.25
CA PRO A 227 9.41 6.08 -4.31
C PRO A 227 10.23 7.20 -4.93
N CYS A 228 10.40 8.31 -4.18
CA CYS A 228 11.02 9.54 -4.68
C CYS A 228 12.50 9.37 -5.03
N ASP A 229 13.19 8.40 -4.44
CA ASP A 229 14.61 8.10 -4.66
C ASP A 229 14.89 7.22 -5.90
N LYS A 230 13.85 6.70 -6.57
CA LYS A 230 13.97 5.84 -7.75
C LYS A 230 13.85 6.67 -9.03
N THR A 231 14.97 7.29 -9.40
CA THR A 231 15.01 8.32 -10.45
C THR A 231 14.54 7.80 -11.80
N GLU A 232 14.97 6.60 -12.23
CA GLU A 232 14.59 6.02 -13.52
C GLU A 232 13.09 5.74 -13.55
N LEU A 233 12.52 5.13 -12.50
CA LEU A 233 11.10 4.87 -12.39
C LEU A 233 10.29 6.17 -12.46
N VAL A 234 10.64 7.16 -11.63
CA VAL A 234 9.93 8.44 -11.53
C VAL A 234 9.96 9.20 -12.86
N GLN A 235 11.14 9.33 -13.50
CA GLN A 235 11.27 10.01 -14.79
C GLN A 235 10.49 9.29 -15.89
N THR A 236 10.49 7.97 -15.90
CA THR A 236 9.71 7.17 -16.84
C THR A 236 8.22 7.42 -16.66
N CYS A 237 7.72 7.43 -15.42
CA CYS A 237 6.31 7.75 -15.15
C CYS A 237 5.93 9.15 -15.70
N TYR A 238 6.76 10.15 -15.47
CA TYR A 238 6.51 11.49 -16.04
C TYR A 238 6.55 11.50 -17.55
N SER A 239 7.45 10.75 -18.20
CA SER A 239 7.52 10.63 -19.65
C SER A 239 6.26 10.00 -20.26
N TRP A 240 5.57 9.15 -19.51
CA TRP A 240 4.28 8.56 -19.89
C TRP A 240 3.10 9.53 -19.70
N GLY A 241 3.32 10.71 -19.15
CA GLY A 241 2.30 11.70 -18.86
C GLY A 241 1.64 11.57 -17.48
N ALA A 242 2.20 10.76 -16.60
CA ALA A 242 1.76 10.71 -15.21
C ALA A 242 2.01 12.05 -14.51
N ARG A 243 1.18 12.33 -13.50
CA ARG A 243 1.26 13.56 -12.70
C ARG A 243 1.33 13.20 -11.23
N ASN A 244 2.14 13.92 -10.47
CA ASN A 244 2.11 13.83 -9.02
C ASN A 244 0.90 14.59 -8.46
N CYS A 245 0.10 13.97 -7.61
CA CYS A 245 -1.06 14.60 -6.98
C CYS A 245 -0.92 14.76 -5.47
N GLU A 246 -0.04 14.01 -4.83
CA GLU A 246 0.22 14.07 -3.39
C GLU A 246 1.61 13.53 -3.04
N LEU A 247 2.04 13.72 -1.80
CA LEU A 247 3.24 13.13 -1.24
C LEU A 247 2.87 12.27 -0.02
N HIS A 248 3.44 11.08 0.05
CA HIS A 248 3.30 10.20 1.20
C HIS A 248 4.65 9.85 1.80
N THR A 249 4.65 9.51 3.08
CA THR A 249 5.84 9.09 3.80
C THR A 249 5.60 7.79 4.55
N ALA A 250 6.52 6.85 4.41
CA ALA A 250 6.56 5.67 5.26
C ALA A 250 7.24 6.02 6.59
N GLN A 251 6.64 5.58 7.69
CA GLN A 251 7.12 5.82 9.03
C GLN A 251 7.15 4.51 9.82
N VAL A 252 8.06 4.41 10.78
CA VAL A 252 8.20 3.22 11.63
C VAL A 252 8.42 3.63 13.09
N LEU A 253 7.76 2.91 13.99
CA LEU A 253 8.03 2.88 15.41
C LEU A 253 8.74 1.55 15.73
N GLY A 254 9.93 1.63 16.32
CA GLY A 254 10.77 0.46 16.60
C GLY A 254 11.81 0.20 15.49
N LYS A 255 12.06 -1.07 15.18
CA LYS A 255 13.15 -1.47 14.28
C LYS A 255 12.85 -1.08 12.83
N LYS A 256 13.71 -0.25 12.25
CA LYS A 256 13.74 0.04 10.82
C LYS A 256 14.50 -1.06 10.08
N TYR A 257 13.98 -1.46 8.91
CA TYR A 257 14.70 -2.29 7.94
C TYR A 257 15.20 -1.42 6.80
N GLU A 258 16.38 -1.77 6.27
CA GLU A 258 16.89 -1.11 5.07
C GLU A 258 16.15 -1.62 3.84
N VAL A 259 15.92 -0.71 2.89
CA VAL A 259 15.29 -1.04 1.60
C VAL A 259 16.39 -1.23 0.57
N SER A 260 16.43 -2.41 -0.06
CA SER A 260 17.47 -2.79 -1.03
C SER A 260 17.02 -2.79 -2.50
N GLY A 261 15.81 -2.31 -2.79
CA GLY A 261 15.22 -2.30 -4.13
C GLY A 261 14.18 -1.19 -4.28
N VAL A 262 13.16 -1.44 -5.09
CA VAL A 262 12.00 -0.58 -5.27
C VAL A 262 10.86 -1.10 -4.42
N ILE A 263 10.19 -0.21 -3.71
CA ILE A 263 8.99 -0.49 -2.93
C ILE A 263 7.86 0.42 -3.40
N MET A 264 6.69 -0.16 -3.66
CA MET A 264 5.50 0.57 -4.10
C MET A 264 4.34 0.19 -3.17
N PRO A 265 4.20 0.88 -2.03
CA PRO A 265 3.09 0.62 -1.10
C PRO A 265 1.75 1.03 -1.70
N THR A 266 0.67 0.69 -1.03
CA THR A 266 -0.69 1.03 -1.43
C THR A 266 -1.56 1.30 -0.20
N PHE A 267 -2.71 1.93 -0.41
CA PHE A 267 -3.74 2.09 0.61
C PHE A 267 -4.88 1.05 0.48
N MET A 268 -4.74 0.11 -0.46
CA MET A 268 -5.72 -0.97 -0.63
C MET A 268 -5.03 -2.32 -0.82
N PRO A 269 -4.86 -3.10 0.22
CA PRO A 269 -4.98 -2.74 1.64
C PRO A 269 -3.70 -2.08 2.18
N GLU A 270 -3.85 -1.28 3.23
CA GLU A 270 -2.71 -0.65 3.90
C GLU A 270 -2.08 -1.60 4.93
N THR A 271 -1.41 -2.63 4.45
CA THR A 271 -0.79 -3.69 5.27
C THR A 271 0.74 -3.64 5.26
N TRP A 272 1.28 -2.51 4.83
CA TRP A 272 2.73 -2.24 4.69
C TRP A 272 3.45 -2.09 6.02
#